data_feefd96eac8ea0c276d059a3c42784f8
#
_entry.id   feefd96eac8ea0c276d059a3c42784f8
#
_cell.length_a   1.000
_cell.length_b   1.000
_cell.length_c   1.000
_cell.angle_alpha   90.00
_cell.angle_beta   90.00
_cell.angle_gamma   90.00
#
_symmetry.space_group_name_H-M   'P 1'
#
loop_
_entity.id
_entity.type
_entity.pdbx_description
1 polymer ?
#
loop_
_entity_poly.entity_id
_entity_poly.type
_entity_poly.pdbx_seq_one_letter_code
_entity_poly.pdbx_strand_id
1 'polypeptide(L)'
;LYGDGNALVNLNVEQDIKKYIALSETNFSVSKDGGTVEVLVTGYGGDAKLYASPDYKSYGYLNMQWAKVTKGLLQAKLQITLDANQYSEERTAGIICYFLDDDDQLIAESDYIEVKQAGQGALTSTDMSRDGEVKKLQSHTKGNVGLPIVIMGDGFVDKQIASGYYDECMQIGLDNFFSEEPFKSLREYFDVWQVTTVSETNIMDGEHNTAINSYPTGEGTLITGDYQKVFGYGSNISELMESGLFPETTFLVMMNTDTYAGTCYFGFGNESGIVNLAVGYAPLIFSP
;
A
#
# COMPACT_ATOMS: atom_id res chain seq x y z
N LEU A 1 65.46 51.61 20.57
CA LEU A 1 65.32 50.18 20.70
C LEU A 1 63.93 49.80 20.12
N TYR A 2 64.00 49.20 18.97
CA TYR A 2 62.86 48.75 18.22
C TYR A 2 62.42 47.36 18.72
N GLY A 3 61.13 47.17 19.09
CA GLY A 3 60.56 45.90 19.34
C GLY A 3 59.53 45.62 18.24
N ASP A 4 59.93 44.82 17.25
CA ASP A 4 59.01 44.28 16.24
C ASP A 4 58.21 43.18 16.89
N GLY A 5 57.02 43.54 17.35
CA GLY A 5 56.00 42.57 17.78
C GLY A 5 55.01 42.32 16.68
N ASN A 6 55.32 41.41 15.77
CA ASN A 6 54.25 40.81 14.87
C ASN A 6 53.39 39.95 15.73
N ALA A 7 52.30 40.51 16.25
CA ALA A 7 51.20 39.74 16.78
C ALA A 7 50.45 39.12 15.61
N LEU A 8 50.66 37.84 15.35
CA LEU A 8 49.79 37.05 14.49
C LEU A 8 48.41 36.96 15.17
N VAL A 9 47.47 37.76 14.72
CA VAL A 9 46.06 37.61 15.09
C VAL A 9 45.52 36.45 14.29
N ASN A 10 45.40 35.28 14.91
CA ASN A 10 44.61 34.17 14.32
C ASN A 10 43.17 34.58 14.39
N LEU A 11 42.63 35.07 13.30
CA LEU A 11 41.20 35.22 13.09
C LEU A 11 40.61 33.81 12.84
N ASN A 12 40.08 33.19 13.87
CA ASN A 12 39.20 32.06 13.71
C ASN A 12 37.86 32.63 13.21
N VAL A 13 37.67 32.64 11.90
CA VAL A 13 36.38 32.90 11.30
C VAL A 13 35.62 31.56 11.33
N GLU A 14 34.86 31.30 12.37
CA GLU A 14 33.83 30.28 12.33
C GLU A 14 32.72 30.80 11.43
N GLN A 15 32.75 30.39 10.17
CA GLN A 15 31.66 30.64 9.26
C GLN A 15 30.63 29.53 9.49
N ASP A 16 29.50 29.89 10.10
CA ASP A 16 28.36 28.98 10.25
C ASP A 16 27.75 28.71 8.88
N ILE A 17 28.20 27.62 8.25
CA ILE A 17 27.72 27.23 6.91
C ILE A 17 26.32 26.69 7.07
N LYS A 18 25.34 27.39 6.51
CA LYS A 18 23.94 26.95 6.49
C LYS A 18 23.85 25.55 5.87
N LYS A 19 23.26 24.63 6.62
CA LYS A 19 22.95 23.27 6.15
C LYS A 19 21.74 23.31 5.22
N TYR A 20 21.79 22.57 4.11
CA TYR A 20 20.74 22.58 3.09
C TYR A 20 20.77 21.32 2.25
N ILE A 21 19.63 21.02 1.62
CA ILE A 21 19.47 20.03 0.54
C ILE A 21 18.84 20.74 -0.65
N ALA A 22 19.34 20.46 -1.83
CA ALA A 22 18.78 20.93 -3.09
C ALA A 22 18.64 19.75 -4.06
N LEU A 23 17.54 19.74 -4.80
CA LEU A 23 17.16 18.71 -5.76
C LEU A 23 17.32 19.26 -7.20
N SER A 24 17.75 18.40 -8.14
CA SER A 24 17.82 18.79 -9.55
C SER A 24 16.44 19.03 -10.17
N GLU A 25 15.45 18.27 -9.71
CA GLU A 25 14.08 18.31 -10.16
C GLU A 25 13.16 17.73 -9.05
N THR A 26 11.93 18.21 -8.99
CA THR A 26 10.96 17.82 -7.96
C THR A 26 9.70 17.16 -8.52
N ASN A 27 9.47 17.20 -9.84
CA ASN A 27 8.25 16.69 -10.46
C ASN A 27 8.59 15.74 -11.60
N PHE A 28 8.11 14.53 -11.50
CA PHE A 28 8.32 13.46 -12.47
C PHE A 28 7.01 12.84 -12.90
N SER A 29 7.02 12.18 -14.05
CA SER A 29 5.90 11.36 -14.50
C SER A 29 6.41 10.04 -15.07
N VAL A 30 5.74 8.95 -14.72
CA VAL A 30 6.00 7.61 -15.26
C VAL A 30 4.72 7.01 -15.83
N SER A 31 4.88 6.03 -16.72
CA SER A 31 3.75 5.32 -17.30
C SER A 31 3.06 4.42 -16.27
N LYS A 32 1.87 3.94 -16.62
CA LYS A 32 1.14 2.95 -15.82
C LYS A 32 1.93 1.65 -15.59
N ASP A 33 2.84 1.31 -16.49
CA ASP A 33 3.65 0.09 -16.40
C ASP A 33 4.82 0.21 -15.43
N GLY A 34 4.92 1.35 -14.74
CA GLY A 34 6.01 1.65 -13.82
C GLY A 34 7.19 2.31 -14.50
N GLY A 35 8.27 2.45 -13.76
CA GLY A 35 9.51 3.03 -14.28
C GLY A 35 10.39 3.58 -13.18
N THR A 36 11.60 3.99 -13.57
CA THR A 36 12.60 4.56 -12.67
C THR A 36 12.88 6.01 -13.07
N VAL A 37 12.86 6.91 -12.10
CA VAL A 37 13.34 8.29 -12.23
C VAL A 37 14.60 8.47 -11.38
N GLU A 38 15.47 9.41 -11.79
CA GLU A 38 16.70 9.71 -11.07
C GLU A 38 16.70 11.18 -10.65
N VAL A 39 16.98 11.43 -9.37
CA VAL A 39 17.10 12.77 -8.80
C VAL A 39 18.53 12.99 -8.34
N LEU A 40 19.20 14.05 -8.85
CA LEU A 40 20.46 14.48 -8.28
C LEU A 40 20.16 15.29 -7.02
N VAL A 41 20.67 14.81 -5.89
CA VAL A 41 20.57 15.45 -4.59
C VAL A 41 21.92 16.09 -4.28
N THR A 42 21.93 17.39 -4.05
CA THR A 42 23.13 18.15 -3.64
C THR A 42 22.85 18.81 -2.29
N GLY A 43 23.88 19.02 -1.50
CA GLY A 43 23.66 19.66 -0.21
C GLY A 43 24.90 19.71 0.67
N TYR A 44 24.72 20.31 1.83
CA TYR A 44 25.73 20.36 2.90
C TYR A 44 25.03 20.04 4.22
N GLY A 45 25.40 18.94 4.84
CA GLY A 45 24.88 18.48 6.14
C GLY A 45 25.93 18.46 7.26
N GLY A 46 27.18 18.80 6.95
CA GLY A 46 28.30 18.57 7.89
C GLY A 46 28.54 17.08 8.08
N ASP A 47 28.49 16.60 9.34
CA ASP A 47 28.64 15.18 9.69
C ASP A 47 27.32 14.42 9.67
N ALA A 48 26.18 15.08 9.40
CA ALA A 48 24.84 14.49 9.34
C ALA A 48 24.73 13.46 8.21
N LYS A 49 23.87 12.46 8.42
CA LYS A 49 23.58 11.39 7.45
C LYS A 49 22.39 11.76 6.59
N LEU A 50 22.48 11.46 5.29
CA LEU A 50 21.39 11.68 4.33
C LEU A 50 20.46 10.47 4.28
N TYR A 51 19.17 10.76 4.35
CA TYR A 51 18.07 9.80 4.21
C TYR A 51 17.09 10.25 3.13
N ALA A 52 16.28 9.32 2.66
CA ALA A 52 15.09 9.59 1.88
C ALA A 52 13.95 8.71 2.41
N SER A 53 12.76 9.28 2.50
CA SER A 53 11.58 8.58 2.96
C SER A 53 10.40 8.88 2.02
N PRO A 54 9.62 7.87 1.61
CA PRO A 54 8.36 8.10 0.94
C PRO A 54 7.32 8.59 1.93
N ASP A 55 6.28 9.22 1.43
CA ASP A 55 5.07 9.45 2.20
C ASP A 55 4.36 8.10 2.49
N TYR A 56 3.45 8.10 3.48
CA TYR A 56 2.78 6.87 3.92
C TYR A 56 1.94 6.21 2.82
N LYS A 57 1.53 6.96 1.79
CA LYS A 57 0.71 6.45 0.68
C LYS A 57 1.53 5.66 -0.34
N SER A 58 2.84 5.84 -0.34
CA SER A 58 3.74 5.34 -1.39
C SER A 58 4.50 4.07 -1.02
N TYR A 59 4.43 3.62 0.23
CA TYR A 59 5.23 2.49 0.74
C TYR A 59 5.01 1.17 0.00
N GLY A 60 3.82 0.91 -0.51
CA GLY A 60 3.46 -0.38 -1.10
C GLY A 60 3.94 -0.59 -2.54
N TYR A 61 4.36 0.46 -3.25
CA TYR A 61 4.66 0.39 -4.68
C TYR A 61 5.91 1.16 -5.12
N LEU A 62 6.67 1.68 -4.17
CA LEU A 62 7.85 2.50 -4.43
C LEU A 62 9.08 1.88 -3.80
N ASN A 63 10.16 1.82 -4.57
CA ASN A 63 11.48 1.42 -4.11
C ASN A 63 12.47 2.55 -4.35
N MET A 64 13.34 2.82 -3.36
CA MET A 64 14.35 3.86 -3.44
C MET A 64 15.75 3.29 -3.22
N GLN A 65 16.70 3.75 -4.03
CA GLN A 65 18.11 3.36 -3.89
C GLN A 65 19.04 4.56 -4.09
N TRP A 66 20.06 4.66 -3.25
CA TRP A 66 21.15 5.60 -3.42
C TRP A 66 22.23 5.01 -4.32
N ALA A 67 22.43 5.58 -5.52
CA ALA A 67 23.45 5.09 -6.45
C ALA A 67 24.86 5.57 -6.12
N LYS A 68 25.01 6.76 -5.52
CA LYS A 68 26.31 7.33 -5.14
C LYS A 68 26.13 8.39 -4.05
N VAL A 69 26.91 8.27 -2.96
CA VAL A 69 26.95 9.26 -1.88
C VAL A 69 28.40 9.68 -1.65
N THR A 70 28.68 10.97 -1.67
CA THR A 70 30.01 11.54 -1.33
C THR A 70 29.92 12.30 -0.01
N LYS A 71 30.97 12.20 0.84
CA LYS A 71 31.04 12.96 2.10
C LYS A 71 31.46 14.43 1.84
N GLY A 72 30.99 15.31 2.69
CA GLY A 72 31.29 16.74 2.62
C GLY A 72 30.28 17.52 1.79
N LEU A 73 30.71 18.16 0.70
CA LEU A 73 29.77 18.70 -0.28
C LEU A 73 29.06 17.51 -0.95
N LEU A 74 27.85 17.22 -0.52
CA LEU A 74 27.12 16.05 -0.94
C LEU A 74 26.75 16.17 -2.41
N GLN A 75 27.10 15.14 -3.18
CA GLN A 75 26.46 14.79 -4.44
C GLN A 75 25.98 13.34 -4.34
N ALA A 76 24.69 13.13 -4.36
CA ALA A 76 24.08 11.82 -4.33
C ALA A 76 23.06 11.71 -5.45
N LYS A 77 22.89 10.51 -6.00
CA LYS A 77 21.84 10.20 -6.97
C LYS A 77 20.84 9.27 -6.30
N LEU A 78 19.60 9.72 -6.19
CA LEU A 78 18.47 8.94 -5.71
C LEU A 78 17.76 8.35 -6.92
N GLN A 79 17.67 7.03 -6.98
CA GLN A 79 16.84 6.30 -7.94
C GLN A 79 15.53 5.93 -7.26
N ILE A 80 14.42 6.32 -7.88
CA ILE A 80 13.06 6.08 -7.41
C ILE A 80 12.38 5.21 -8.46
N THR A 81 12.03 3.98 -8.10
CA THR A 81 11.38 3.02 -8.99
C THR A 81 9.96 2.78 -8.50
N LEU A 82 8.99 2.92 -9.38
CA LEU A 82 7.59 2.60 -9.15
C LEU A 82 7.22 1.31 -9.87
N ASP A 83 6.52 0.43 -9.17
CA ASP A 83 5.89 -0.75 -9.76
C ASP A 83 4.69 -0.36 -10.63
N ALA A 84 4.23 -1.29 -11.48
CA ALA A 84 3.07 -1.05 -12.34
C ALA A 84 1.83 -0.63 -11.51
N ASN A 85 1.14 0.38 -11.97
CA ASN A 85 -0.12 0.80 -11.39
C ASN A 85 -1.26 -0.08 -11.94
N GLN A 86 -1.87 -0.89 -11.10
CA GLN A 86 -2.96 -1.79 -11.47
C GLN A 86 -4.35 -1.16 -11.33
N TYR A 87 -4.43 0.05 -10.76
CA TYR A 87 -5.68 0.77 -10.51
C TYR A 87 -6.13 1.60 -11.71
N SER A 88 -7.42 1.94 -11.75
CA SER A 88 -7.99 2.78 -12.81
C SER A 88 -7.38 4.19 -12.82
N GLU A 89 -7.06 4.71 -11.66
CA GLU A 89 -6.71 6.10 -11.43
C GLU A 89 -5.20 6.35 -11.42
N GLU A 90 -4.81 7.58 -11.71
CA GLU A 90 -3.45 8.07 -11.48
C GLU A 90 -3.15 8.06 -9.98
N ARG A 91 -1.92 7.71 -9.63
CA ARG A 91 -1.40 7.85 -8.26
C ARG A 91 -0.16 8.73 -8.22
N THR A 92 0.09 9.36 -7.08
CA THR A 92 1.25 10.23 -6.87
C THR A 92 2.05 9.73 -5.67
N ALA A 93 3.34 9.48 -5.88
CA ALA A 93 4.29 9.20 -4.82
C ALA A 93 4.97 10.50 -4.39
N GLY A 94 4.98 10.78 -3.09
CA GLY A 94 5.70 11.88 -2.46
C GLY A 94 6.95 11.36 -1.73
N ILE A 95 8.11 11.96 -1.98
CA ILE A 95 9.36 11.59 -1.33
C ILE A 95 10.03 12.85 -0.75
N ILE A 96 10.62 12.74 0.42
CA ILE A 96 11.42 13.79 1.03
C ILE A 96 12.84 13.29 1.34
N CYS A 97 13.85 14.11 1.07
CA CYS A 97 15.21 13.86 1.48
C CYS A 97 15.54 14.70 2.71
N TYR A 98 16.28 14.15 3.68
CA TYR A 98 16.61 14.87 4.90
C TYR A 98 17.95 14.43 5.49
N PHE A 99 18.56 15.32 6.27
CA PHE A 99 19.73 15.05 7.08
C PHE A 99 19.33 14.87 8.55
N LEU A 100 19.84 13.79 9.16
CA LEU A 100 19.79 13.58 10.61
C LEU A 100 21.21 13.60 11.18
N ASP A 101 21.36 14.15 12.38
CA ASP A 101 22.59 14.03 13.15
C ASP A 101 22.70 12.66 13.86
N ASP A 102 23.73 12.48 14.68
CA ASP A 102 23.95 11.22 15.40
C ASP A 102 22.93 10.98 16.55
N ASP A 103 22.17 12.01 16.93
CA ASP A 103 21.07 11.94 17.91
C ASP A 103 19.69 11.87 17.22
N ASP A 104 19.64 11.53 15.92
CA ASP A 104 18.45 11.46 15.06
C ASP A 104 17.64 12.78 14.99
N GLN A 105 18.29 13.93 15.20
CA GLN A 105 17.64 15.22 15.07
C GLN A 105 17.67 15.71 13.62
N LEU A 106 16.55 16.26 13.16
CA LEU A 106 16.43 16.83 11.82
C LEU A 106 17.30 18.09 11.66
N ILE A 107 18.23 18.03 10.72
CA ILE A 107 19.18 19.11 10.44
C ILE A 107 18.75 19.96 9.25
N ALA A 108 18.29 19.32 8.19
CA ALA A 108 17.73 19.97 7.00
C ALA A 108 16.87 18.97 6.23
N GLU A 109 15.92 19.50 5.49
CA GLU A 109 15.06 18.73 4.59
C GLU A 109 14.98 19.38 3.21
N SER A 110 14.63 18.61 2.20
CA SER A 110 14.41 19.08 0.84
C SER A 110 12.97 19.53 0.63
N ASP A 111 12.68 20.10 -0.53
CA ASP A 111 11.33 20.12 -1.08
C ASP A 111 10.86 18.68 -1.34
N TYR A 112 9.55 18.49 -1.46
CA TYR A 112 8.97 17.20 -1.87
C TYR A 112 9.33 16.88 -3.32
N ILE A 113 9.70 15.63 -3.57
CA ILE A 113 9.77 15.03 -4.89
C ILE A 113 8.41 14.39 -5.15
N GLU A 114 7.72 14.80 -6.20
CA GLU A 114 6.46 14.20 -6.64
C GLU A 114 6.69 13.34 -7.88
N VAL A 115 6.29 12.08 -7.84
CA VAL A 115 6.30 11.19 -9.00
C VAL A 115 4.86 10.77 -9.31
N LYS A 116 4.30 11.32 -10.39
CA LYS A 116 2.97 10.97 -10.90
C LYS A 116 3.06 9.73 -11.76
N GLN A 117 2.20 8.76 -11.50
CA GLN A 117 2.09 7.54 -12.29
C GLN A 117 0.69 7.41 -12.86
N ALA A 118 0.61 7.28 -14.18
CA ALA A 118 -0.66 7.09 -14.87
C ALA A 118 -1.39 5.82 -14.39
N GLY A 119 -2.73 5.86 -14.36
CA GLY A 119 -3.58 4.70 -14.10
C GLY A 119 -3.80 3.83 -15.34
N GLN A 120 -4.39 2.65 -15.15
CA GLN A 120 -4.82 1.75 -16.24
C GLN A 120 -5.97 2.35 -17.06
N GLY A 121 -6.70 3.32 -16.47
CA GLY A 121 -7.97 3.78 -17.00
C GLY A 121 -9.09 2.76 -16.77
N ALA A 122 -10.23 3.00 -17.40
CA ALA A 122 -11.35 2.10 -17.35
C ALA A 122 -11.05 0.78 -18.09
N LEU A 123 -11.11 -0.33 -17.37
CA LEU A 123 -11.07 -1.69 -17.92
C LEU A 123 -12.48 -2.26 -17.88
N THR A 124 -12.80 -3.15 -18.83
CA THR A 124 -14.09 -3.85 -18.89
C THR A 124 -13.85 -5.33 -19.10
N SER A 125 -14.55 -6.16 -18.32
CA SER A 125 -14.53 -7.61 -18.46
C SER A 125 -15.29 -8.05 -19.71
N THR A 126 -14.73 -9.04 -20.37
CA THR A 126 -15.34 -9.72 -21.53
C THR A 126 -15.61 -11.20 -21.26
N ASP A 127 -15.04 -11.74 -20.19
CA ASP A 127 -15.20 -13.12 -19.76
C ASP A 127 -15.57 -13.18 -18.28
N MET A 128 -16.80 -13.59 -17.99
CA MET A 128 -17.34 -13.76 -16.63
C MET A 128 -17.32 -15.22 -16.17
N SER A 129 -16.68 -16.12 -16.91
CA SER A 129 -16.76 -17.58 -16.67
C SER A 129 -16.21 -18.03 -15.33
N ARG A 130 -15.30 -17.26 -14.74
CA ARG A 130 -14.71 -17.52 -13.42
C ARG A 130 -15.46 -16.85 -12.25
N ASP A 131 -16.54 -16.11 -12.54
CA ASP A 131 -17.31 -15.46 -11.49
C ASP A 131 -17.98 -16.48 -10.56
N GLY A 132 -17.78 -16.33 -9.27
CA GLY A 132 -18.25 -17.28 -8.25
C GLY A 132 -17.42 -18.56 -8.10
N GLU A 133 -16.26 -18.70 -8.78
CA GLU A 133 -15.34 -19.84 -8.61
C GLU A 133 -14.82 -19.89 -7.16
N VAL A 134 -14.94 -21.06 -6.53
CA VAL A 134 -14.52 -21.28 -5.12
C VAL A 134 -13.22 -22.07 -5.07
N LYS A 135 -12.29 -21.62 -4.24
CA LYS A 135 -11.02 -22.30 -3.95
C LYS A 135 -10.81 -22.36 -2.44
N LYS A 136 -10.62 -23.57 -1.88
CA LYS A 136 -10.20 -23.70 -0.48
C LYS A 136 -8.71 -23.46 -0.38
N LEU A 137 -8.31 -22.47 0.41
CA LEU A 137 -6.90 -22.05 0.58
C LEU A 137 -6.25 -22.72 1.79
N GLN A 138 -7.03 -22.92 2.88
CA GLN A 138 -6.55 -23.54 4.11
C GLN A 138 -7.64 -24.37 4.76
N SER A 139 -7.26 -25.49 5.33
CA SER A 139 -8.10 -26.27 6.25
C SER A 139 -7.50 -26.17 7.66
N HIS A 140 -8.36 -26.08 8.66
CA HIS A 140 -7.93 -26.12 10.06
C HIS A 140 -7.21 -27.44 10.38
N THR A 141 -6.24 -27.38 11.30
CA THR A 141 -5.50 -28.54 11.80
C THR A 141 -5.67 -28.72 13.30
N LYS A 142 -6.28 -27.75 13.95
CA LYS A 142 -6.63 -27.76 15.38
C LYS A 142 -8.10 -27.45 15.59
N GLY A 143 -8.66 -28.02 16.65
CA GLY A 143 -10.09 -27.90 16.95
C GLY A 143 -10.92 -29.00 16.30
N ASN A 144 -12.19 -29.04 16.62
CA ASN A 144 -13.15 -29.99 16.03
C ASN A 144 -13.85 -29.41 14.80
N VAL A 145 -13.87 -28.08 14.70
CA VAL A 145 -14.54 -27.30 13.65
C VAL A 145 -13.65 -26.10 13.35
N GLY A 146 -13.47 -25.78 12.08
CA GLY A 146 -12.69 -24.63 11.65
C GLY A 146 -13.48 -23.34 11.76
N LEU A 147 -12.82 -22.26 12.16
CA LEU A 147 -13.38 -20.91 12.12
C LEU A 147 -13.40 -20.42 10.67
N PRO A 148 -14.55 -20.08 10.07
CA PRO A 148 -14.65 -19.79 8.66
C PRO A 148 -14.22 -18.37 8.31
N ILE A 149 -13.30 -18.27 7.34
CA ILE A 149 -12.95 -17.02 6.66
C ILE A 149 -13.20 -17.18 5.16
N VAL A 150 -13.84 -16.20 4.57
CA VAL A 150 -14.03 -16.10 3.12
C VAL A 150 -13.40 -14.82 2.63
N ILE A 151 -12.42 -14.92 1.72
CA ILE A 151 -11.83 -13.77 1.06
C ILE A 151 -12.30 -13.65 -0.38
N MET A 152 -12.61 -12.43 -0.80
CA MET A 152 -13.03 -12.10 -2.15
C MET A 152 -12.61 -10.68 -2.51
N GLY A 153 -12.69 -10.31 -3.79
CA GLY A 153 -12.32 -8.97 -4.26
C GLY A 153 -13.49 -8.17 -4.79
N ASP A 154 -13.28 -6.87 -5.00
CA ASP A 154 -14.16 -6.03 -5.80
C ASP A 154 -13.35 -5.08 -6.69
N GLY A 155 -13.89 -4.72 -7.86
CA GLY A 155 -13.21 -3.88 -8.84
C GLY A 155 -12.13 -4.62 -9.67
N PHE A 156 -12.12 -5.96 -9.70
CA PHE A 156 -11.21 -6.76 -10.51
C PHE A 156 -11.89 -7.25 -11.77
N VAL A 157 -11.29 -6.97 -12.93
CA VAL A 157 -11.78 -7.45 -14.23
C VAL A 157 -11.12 -8.78 -14.61
N ASP A 158 -11.72 -9.47 -15.59
CA ASP A 158 -11.30 -10.79 -16.11
C ASP A 158 -9.79 -10.88 -16.41
N LYS A 159 -9.20 -9.84 -17.01
CA LYS A 159 -7.78 -9.78 -17.33
C LYS A 159 -6.87 -9.75 -16.10
N GLN A 160 -7.29 -9.04 -15.06
CA GLN A 160 -6.55 -8.98 -13.79
C GLN A 160 -6.64 -10.31 -13.04
N ILE A 161 -7.76 -11.02 -13.17
CA ILE A 161 -7.92 -12.38 -12.64
C ILE A 161 -7.07 -13.38 -13.43
N ALA A 162 -7.08 -13.30 -14.76
CA ALA A 162 -6.31 -14.19 -15.62
C ALA A 162 -4.79 -13.98 -15.48
N SER A 163 -4.33 -12.78 -15.17
CA SER A 163 -2.91 -12.49 -14.93
C SER A 163 -2.38 -13.02 -13.59
N GLY A 164 -3.25 -13.43 -12.67
CA GLY A 164 -2.90 -13.82 -11.31
C GLY A 164 -2.87 -12.66 -10.30
N TYR A 165 -3.04 -11.41 -10.73
CA TYR A 165 -3.04 -10.25 -9.86
C TYR A 165 -4.14 -10.34 -8.77
N TYR A 166 -5.32 -10.86 -9.10
CA TYR A 166 -6.37 -11.14 -8.13
C TYR A 166 -5.88 -12.06 -7.00
N ASP A 167 -5.31 -13.20 -7.37
CA ASP A 167 -4.83 -14.19 -6.39
C ASP A 167 -3.71 -13.61 -5.51
N GLU A 168 -2.83 -12.80 -6.08
CA GLU A 168 -1.78 -12.09 -5.34
C GLU A 168 -2.37 -11.13 -4.30
N CYS A 169 -3.36 -10.32 -4.68
CA CYS A 169 -4.05 -9.40 -3.76
C CYS A 169 -4.76 -10.15 -2.61
N MET A 170 -5.43 -11.26 -2.91
CA MET A 170 -6.07 -12.09 -1.88
C MET A 170 -5.02 -12.68 -0.92
N GLN A 171 -3.89 -13.15 -1.45
CA GLN A 171 -2.80 -13.68 -0.62
C GLN A 171 -2.21 -12.62 0.30
N ILE A 172 -1.94 -11.41 -0.21
CA ILE A 172 -1.47 -10.27 0.60
C ILE A 172 -2.45 -9.95 1.73
N GLY A 173 -3.75 -9.91 1.43
CA GLY A 173 -4.79 -9.68 2.43
C GLY A 173 -4.78 -10.72 3.55
N LEU A 174 -4.66 -11.99 3.20
CA LEU A 174 -4.59 -13.09 4.18
C LEU A 174 -3.29 -13.09 4.98
N ASP A 175 -2.15 -12.84 4.36
CA ASP A 175 -0.87 -12.80 5.05
C ASP A 175 -0.83 -11.67 6.08
N ASN A 176 -1.40 -10.51 5.73
CA ASN A 176 -1.53 -9.40 6.66
C ASN A 176 -2.51 -9.73 7.80
N PHE A 177 -3.67 -10.33 7.50
CA PHE A 177 -4.62 -10.74 8.53
C PHE A 177 -3.99 -11.71 9.54
N PHE A 178 -3.21 -12.68 9.06
CA PHE A 178 -2.53 -13.66 9.90
C PHE A 178 -1.15 -13.21 10.42
N SER A 179 -0.71 -11.98 10.15
CA SER A 179 0.51 -11.42 10.74
C SER A 179 0.29 -10.93 12.18
N GLU A 180 -0.95 -10.56 12.51
CA GLU A 180 -1.32 -9.92 13.77
C GLU A 180 -1.92 -10.87 14.79
N GLU A 181 -1.62 -10.63 16.08
CA GLU A 181 -2.23 -11.37 17.19
C GLU A 181 -3.68 -10.89 17.42
N PRO A 182 -4.62 -11.78 17.76
CA PRO A 182 -4.44 -13.20 18.08
C PRO A 182 -4.46 -14.14 16.86
N PHE A 183 -4.74 -13.64 15.66
CA PHE A 183 -4.96 -14.46 14.45
C PHE A 183 -3.70 -15.24 14.06
N LYS A 184 -2.52 -14.66 14.24
CA LYS A 184 -1.24 -15.32 14.01
C LYS A 184 -1.09 -16.60 14.83
N SER A 185 -1.31 -16.54 16.14
CA SER A 185 -1.22 -17.69 17.04
C SER A 185 -2.37 -18.68 16.83
N LEU A 186 -3.50 -18.25 16.30
CA LEU A 186 -4.70 -19.04 16.09
C LEU A 186 -4.86 -19.55 14.66
N ARG A 187 -3.91 -19.29 13.77
CA ARG A 187 -4.03 -19.60 12.32
C ARG A 187 -4.46 -21.03 12.03
N GLU A 188 -3.99 -22.00 12.83
CA GLU A 188 -4.30 -23.43 12.65
C GLU A 188 -5.76 -23.81 12.99
N TYR A 189 -6.56 -22.89 13.50
CA TYR A 189 -7.98 -23.09 13.79
C TYR A 189 -8.92 -22.61 12.67
N PHE A 190 -8.39 -22.01 11.59
CA PHE A 190 -9.20 -21.41 10.53
C PHE A 190 -9.32 -22.31 9.31
N ASP A 191 -10.53 -22.35 8.76
CA ASP A 191 -10.82 -22.76 7.38
C ASP A 191 -10.93 -21.50 6.53
N VAL A 192 -10.21 -21.46 5.40
CA VAL A 192 -10.14 -20.29 4.55
C VAL A 192 -10.52 -20.64 3.13
N TRP A 193 -11.48 -19.92 2.57
CA TRP A 193 -11.88 -20.01 1.17
C TRP A 193 -11.65 -18.68 0.47
N GLN A 194 -11.32 -18.78 -0.81
CA GLN A 194 -11.35 -17.67 -1.75
C GLN A 194 -12.52 -17.86 -2.70
N VAL A 195 -13.27 -16.78 -2.94
CA VAL A 195 -14.28 -16.74 -4.00
C VAL A 195 -13.82 -15.73 -5.05
N THR A 196 -13.66 -16.17 -6.29
CA THR A 196 -13.35 -15.28 -7.40
C THR A 196 -14.57 -14.45 -7.73
N THR A 197 -14.44 -13.13 -7.77
CA THR A 197 -15.50 -12.20 -8.11
C THR A 197 -15.07 -11.38 -9.32
N VAL A 198 -15.80 -11.48 -10.42
CA VAL A 198 -15.47 -10.77 -11.66
C VAL A 198 -16.34 -9.52 -11.77
N SER A 199 -15.69 -8.35 -11.71
CA SER A 199 -16.39 -7.07 -11.91
C SER A 199 -16.53 -6.75 -13.39
N GLU A 200 -17.65 -6.14 -13.81
CA GLU A 200 -17.81 -5.63 -15.18
C GLU A 200 -16.77 -4.58 -15.52
N THR A 201 -16.37 -3.76 -14.52
CA THR A 201 -15.34 -2.73 -14.65
C THR A 201 -14.50 -2.65 -13.38
N ASN A 202 -13.33 -2.00 -13.49
CA ASN A 202 -12.46 -1.67 -12.36
C ASN A 202 -12.75 -0.29 -11.73
N ILE A 203 -13.81 0.40 -12.15
CA ILE A 203 -14.18 1.71 -11.62
C ILE A 203 -15.11 1.53 -10.42
N MET A 204 -14.66 2.00 -9.25
CA MET A 204 -15.33 1.83 -7.96
C MET A 204 -15.88 3.17 -7.44
N ASP A 205 -16.86 3.74 -8.12
CA ASP A 205 -17.44 5.05 -7.82
C ASP A 205 -18.91 5.01 -7.34
N GLY A 206 -19.50 3.82 -7.25
CA GLY A 206 -20.90 3.62 -6.88
C GLY A 206 -21.90 3.78 -8.02
N GLU A 207 -21.45 4.22 -9.20
CA GLU A 207 -22.28 4.36 -10.41
C GLU A 207 -22.04 3.20 -11.39
N HIS A 208 -20.82 2.67 -11.39
CA HIS A 208 -20.43 1.55 -12.25
C HIS A 208 -20.65 0.20 -11.56
N ASN A 209 -20.93 -0.83 -12.38
CA ASN A 209 -21.15 -2.18 -11.86
C ASN A 209 -19.83 -2.88 -11.56
N THR A 210 -19.51 -3.00 -10.28
CA THR A 210 -18.51 -3.94 -9.81
C THR A 210 -19.19 -5.18 -9.18
N ALA A 211 -18.43 -6.21 -8.88
CA ALA A 211 -18.97 -7.45 -8.35
C ALA A 211 -19.80 -7.24 -7.06
N ILE A 212 -19.32 -6.35 -6.18
CA ILE A 212 -19.93 -6.06 -4.87
C ILE A 212 -20.51 -4.62 -4.83
N ASN A 213 -20.30 -3.82 -5.87
CA ASN A 213 -20.65 -2.40 -5.93
C ASN A 213 -20.03 -1.60 -4.76
N SER A 214 -18.79 -1.87 -4.43
CA SER A 214 -18.09 -1.11 -3.38
C SER A 214 -17.62 0.23 -3.91
N TYR A 215 -17.68 1.26 -3.06
CA TYR A 215 -17.18 2.60 -3.39
C TYR A 215 -16.85 3.40 -2.13
N PRO A 216 -15.91 4.36 -2.21
CA PRO A 216 -15.66 5.34 -1.16
C PRO A 216 -16.88 6.25 -0.98
N THR A 217 -17.35 6.44 0.26
CA THR A 217 -18.54 7.27 0.53
C THR A 217 -18.27 8.77 0.42
N GLY A 218 -17.00 9.18 0.33
CA GLY A 218 -16.57 10.58 0.43
C GLY A 218 -16.50 11.11 1.85
N GLU A 219 -16.86 10.33 2.86
CA GLU A 219 -16.77 10.67 4.27
C GLU A 219 -15.57 9.98 4.93
N GLY A 220 -14.45 10.70 5.02
CA GLY A 220 -13.21 10.16 5.61
C GLY A 220 -12.68 8.95 4.85
N THR A 221 -12.46 7.83 5.56
CA THR A 221 -11.95 6.57 5.01
C THR A 221 -13.05 5.50 4.85
N LEU A 222 -14.31 5.91 4.86
CA LEU A 222 -15.42 4.97 4.81
C LEU A 222 -15.62 4.44 3.39
N ILE A 223 -15.72 3.11 3.30
CA ILE A 223 -16.12 2.38 2.09
C ILE A 223 -17.42 1.63 2.39
N THR A 224 -18.32 1.61 1.43
CA THR A 224 -19.53 0.81 1.46
C THR A 224 -19.62 -0.10 0.25
N GLY A 225 -20.58 -1.03 0.25
CA GLY A 225 -20.86 -1.95 -0.83
C GLY A 225 -22.19 -2.66 -0.61
N ASP A 226 -22.57 -3.49 -1.56
CA ASP A 226 -23.75 -4.35 -1.45
C ASP A 226 -23.43 -5.66 -0.72
N TYR A 227 -23.65 -5.67 0.59
CA TYR A 227 -23.34 -6.83 1.44
C TYR A 227 -24.20 -8.06 1.13
N GLN A 228 -25.34 -7.93 0.48
CA GLN A 228 -26.12 -9.08 0.00
C GLN A 228 -25.36 -9.83 -1.09
N LYS A 229 -24.61 -9.12 -1.92
CA LYS A 229 -23.73 -9.75 -2.90
C LYS A 229 -22.57 -10.50 -2.23
N VAL A 230 -21.97 -9.95 -1.18
CA VAL A 230 -20.93 -10.65 -0.40
C VAL A 230 -21.47 -11.98 0.13
N PHE A 231 -22.65 -11.97 0.75
CA PHE A 231 -23.29 -13.20 1.23
C PHE A 231 -23.69 -14.14 0.09
N GLY A 232 -24.15 -13.59 -1.05
CA GLY A 232 -24.43 -14.36 -2.25
C GLY A 232 -23.22 -15.14 -2.75
N TYR A 233 -22.05 -14.48 -2.86
CA TYR A 233 -20.80 -15.15 -3.23
C TYR A 233 -20.36 -16.19 -2.19
N GLY A 234 -20.46 -15.86 -0.90
CA GLY A 234 -20.14 -16.80 0.17
C GLY A 234 -21.02 -18.06 0.15
N SER A 235 -22.27 -17.95 -0.27
CA SER A 235 -23.20 -19.09 -0.37
C SER A 235 -22.82 -20.10 -1.48
N ASN A 236 -21.92 -19.76 -2.39
CA ASN A 236 -21.36 -20.70 -3.37
C ASN A 236 -20.46 -21.77 -2.72
N ILE A 237 -20.04 -21.58 -1.46
CA ILE A 237 -19.20 -22.52 -0.74
C ILE A 237 -20.07 -23.60 -0.09
N SER A 238 -20.29 -24.71 -0.81
CA SER A 238 -21.17 -25.81 -0.35
C SER A 238 -20.76 -26.34 1.03
N GLU A 239 -19.47 -26.57 1.26
CA GLU A 239 -18.93 -27.04 2.54
C GLU A 239 -19.31 -26.11 3.70
N LEU A 240 -19.22 -24.79 3.49
CA LEU A 240 -19.59 -23.78 4.48
C LEU A 240 -21.11 -23.79 4.76
N MET A 241 -21.91 -23.90 3.71
CA MET A 241 -23.37 -23.95 3.85
C MET A 241 -23.84 -25.22 4.57
N GLU A 242 -23.25 -26.37 4.23
CA GLU A 242 -23.58 -27.68 4.85
C GLU A 242 -23.14 -27.76 6.31
N SER A 243 -22.06 -27.07 6.69
CA SER A 243 -21.57 -27.04 8.08
C SER A 243 -22.49 -26.26 9.02
N GLY A 244 -23.34 -25.39 8.51
CA GLY A 244 -24.15 -24.46 9.30
C GLY A 244 -23.37 -23.28 9.89
N LEU A 245 -22.08 -23.11 9.53
CA LEU A 245 -21.19 -22.05 10.06
C LEU A 245 -21.23 -20.75 9.25
N PHE A 246 -22.03 -20.70 8.18
CA PHE A 246 -22.17 -19.49 7.39
C PHE A 246 -22.49 -18.23 8.23
N PRO A 247 -23.38 -18.28 9.25
CA PRO A 247 -23.63 -17.12 10.12
C PRO A 247 -22.43 -16.65 10.96
N GLU A 248 -21.43 -17.49 11.17
CA GLU A 248 -20.24 -17.19 11.97
C GLU A 248 -19.05 -16.77 11.11
N THR A 249 -19.26 -16.63 9.77
CA THR A 249 -18.20 -16.38 8.82
C THR A 249 -17.70 -14.94 8.87
N THR A 250 -16.37 -14.78 8.89
CA THR A 250 -15.73 -13.50 8.62
C THR A 250 -15.45 -13.37 7.12
N PHE A 251 -16.01 -12.34 6.49
CA PHE A 251 -15.78 -12.01 5.09
C PHE A 251 -14.73 -10.91 4.97
N LEU A 252 -13.67 -11.15 4.21
CA LEU A 252 -12.65 -10.17 3.85
C LEU A 252 -12.88 -9.75 2.40
N VAL A 253 -13.17 -8.47 2.18
CA VAL A 253 -13.39 -7.91 0.84
C VAL A 253 -12.22 -7.02 0.48
N MET A 254 -11.39 -7.47 -0.47
CA MET A 254 -10.24 -6.75 -0.98
C MET A 254 -10.65 -5.86 -2.14
N MET A 255 -10.57 -4.55 -1.99
CA MET A 255 -10.97 -3.60 -3.03
C MET A 255 -9.79 -3.16 -3.86
N ASN A 256 -9.94 -3.24 -5.18
CA ASN A 256 -8.91 -2.90 -6.16
C ASN A 256 -8.73 -1.37 -6.29
N THR A 257 -8.31 -0.73 -5.21
CA THR A 257 -8.07 0.72 -5.14
C THR A 257 -6.85 1.02 -4.28
N ASP A 258 -6.19 2.14 -4.58
CA ASP A 258 -5.15 2.73 -3.74
C ASP A 258 -5.68 3.84 -2.82
N THR A 259 -6.97 4.10 -2.81
CA THR A 259 -7.59 5.03 -1.88
C THR A 259 -7.49 4.47 -0.46
N TYR A 260 -6.87 5.23 0.45
CA TYR A 260 -6.79 4.84 1.85
C TYR A 260 -8.17 4.72 2.46
N ALA A 261 -8.61 3.48 2.64
CA ALA A 261 -9.93 3.20 3.15
C ALA A 261 -10.01 1.80 3.77
N GLY A 262 -10.85 1.68 4.78
CA GLY A 262 -11.18 0.42 5.42
C GLY A 262 -12.41 0.58 6.27
N THR A 263 -13.27 -0.45 6.30
CA THR A 263 -14.50 -0.44 7.09
C THR A 263 -14.79 -1.83 7.60
N CYS A 264 -15.23 -1.94 8.83
CA CYS A 264 -15.66 -3.20 9.42
C CYS A 264 -17.12 -3.09 9.87
N TYR A 265 -17.93 -4.06 9.48
CA TYR A 265 -19.35 -4.14 9.83
C TYR A 265 -19.65 -5.43 10.59
N PHE A 266 -20.49 -5.32 11.61
CA PHE A 266 -20.95 -6.44 12.44
C PHE A 266 -22.48 -6.39 12.61
N GLY A 267 -23.06 -7.51 12.99
CA GLY A 267 -24.43 -7.53 13.46
C GLY A 267 -25.50 -7.55 12.35
N PHE A 268 -25.26 -8.25 11.26
CA PHE A 268 -26.24 -8.43 10.17
C PHE A 268 -27.44 -9.32 10.54
N GLY A 269 -27.79 -9.43 11.84
CA GLY A 269 -28.80 -10.36 12.33
C GLY A 269 -28.26 -11.78 12.55
N ASN A 270 -26.99 -11.98 12.37
CA ASN A 270 -26.18 -13.17 12.64
C ASN A 270 -24.82 -12.70 13.24
N GLU A 271 -23.90 -13.58 13.46
CA GLU A 271 -22.57 -13.27 14.00
C GLU A 271 -21.52 -12.94 12.92
N SER A 272 -21.92 -12.93 11.64
CA SER A 272 -21.03 -12.62 10.52
C SER A 272 -20.48 -11.19 10.61
N GLY A 273 -19.21 -11.03 10.19
CA GLY A 273 -18.56 -9.75 10.02
C GLY A 273 -18.08 -9.56 8.58
N ILE A 274 -18.13 -8.33 8.08
CA ILE A 274 -17.54 -7.96 6.78
C ILE A 274 -16.46 -6.92 7.04
N VAL A 275 -15.24 -7.21 6.57
CA VAL A 275 -14.10 -6.31 6.62
C VAL A 275 -13.73 -5.92 5.19
N ASN A 276 -13.88 -4.66 4.86
CA ASN A 276 -13.49 -4.09 3.57
C ASN A 276 -12.10 -3.47 3.68
N LEU A 277 -11.19 -3.80 2.78
CA LEU A 277 -9.80 -3.37 2.78
C LEU A 277 -9.38 -2.91 1.39
N ALA A 278 -8.78 -1.74 1.27
CA ALA A 278 -8.15 -1.29 0.03
C ALA A 278 -6.84 -2.06 -0.20
N VAL A 279 -6.64 -2.62 -1.40
CA VAL A 279 -5.46 -3.43 -1.74
C VAL A 279 -4.16 -2.65 -1.55
N GLY A 280 -4.12 -1.40 -2.00
CA GLY A 280 -2.92 -0.56 -1.90
C GLY A 280 -2.44 -0.30 -0.47
N TYR A 281 -3.29 -0.53 0.54
CA TYR A 281 -3.00 -0.30 1.96
C TYR A 281 -3.08 -1.55 2.83
N ALA A 282 -3.43 -2.69 2.27
CA ALA A 282 -3.49 -3.94 3.03
C ALA A 282 -2.21 -4.21 3.85
N PRO A 283 -0.99 -3.92 3.34
CA PRO A 283 0.25 -4.07 4.12
C PRO A 283 0.36 -3.13 5.33
N LEU A 284 -0.39 -2.02 5.35
CA LEU A 284 -0.27 -0.98 6.39
C LEU A 284 -1.37 -1.08 7.46
N ILE A 285 -2.51 -1.68 7.15
CA ILE A 285 -3.68 -1.73 8.04
C ILE A 285 -3.43 -2.62 9.25
N PHE A 286 -2.58 -3.62 9.11
CA PHE A 286 -2.23 -4.58 10.16
C PHE A 286 -0.81 -4.37 10.71
N SER A 287 -0.07 -3.36 10.27
CA SER A 287 1.21 -3.01 10.88
C SER A 287 0.98 -2.21 12.17
N PRO A 288 1.71 -2.50 13.27
CA PRO A 288 1.57 -1.85 14.55
C PRO A 288 1.99 -0.37 14.53
#